data_fbe5d11503c5fc06b329b366b49e1973
#
_entry.id   fbe5d11503c5fc06b329b366b49e1973
#
_cell.length_a   1.000
_cell.length_b   1.000
_cell.length_c   1.000
_cell.angle_alpha   90.00
_cell.angle_beta   90.00
_cell.angle_gamma   90.00
#
_symmetry.space_group_name_H-M   'P 1'
#
loop_
_entity.id
_entity.type
_entity.pdbx_description
1 polymer ?
#
loop_
_entity_poly.entity_id
_entity_poly.type
_entity_poly.pdbx_seq_one_letter_code
_entity_poly.pdbx_strand_id
1 'polypeptide(L)'
;MLEALSRRFLRWQLEVAKGGRRAFVYGVFAALVLISTALWVCTQRDVVVTSVLHPWTPFQAPLNLNAKFSTTVTNNDNVLESEDFFAQYGKDSLPGRHFRLENIKLLSQSSNKHQDSVLVMVVLKDADSVGEGRTAKDFLELLGSFDYPKEKMSVTVLTSSTSEFEVVKRHFKKQIEWYSRLSVLFRNDFALPNVVTRENRHDNEVQVNRRRVIARYRNFALLSVLELWHQHVVWLDADVHRIPSGLLKKMIRSGLDIVEPMCVRMKANGNDWYEYDLNAWVGQRKVRRSARDSNFVPGDSSVKRMKQFYGKEETFVPLDSVGGTMLYVKADVHRQGVIFPVHHLIGSEWTSEGYDGIETEGLCYIAHFLGFKCWGMPNDLIYHI
;
A
#
# COMPACT_ATOMS: atom_id res chain seq x y z
N MET A 1 16.35 20.46 39.19
CA MET A 1 16.26 21.71 38.43
C MET A 1 15.54 22.82 39.20
N LEU A 2 14.40 22.58 39.82
CA LEU A 2 13.65 23.55 40.65
C LEU A 2 14.42 24.06 41.88
N GLU A 3 15.15 23.21 42.60
CA GLU A 3 15.96 23.62 43.75
C GLU A 3 17.14 24.53 43.38
N ALA A 4 17.77 24.30 42.24
CA ALA A 4 18.85 25.16 41.75
C ALA A 4 18.36 26.56 41.36
N LEU A 5 17.15 26.66 40.82
CA LEU A 5 16.46 27.90 40.48
C LEU A 5 16.06 28.66 41.75
N SER A 6 15.58 27.97 42.78
CA SER A 6 15.21 28.56 44.06
C SER A 6 16.41 29.16 44.78
N ARG A 7 17.57 28.49 44.84
CA ARG A 7 18.79 29.03 45.44
C ARG A 7 19.41 30.21 44.69
N ARG A 8 19.27 30.25 43.36
CA ARG A 8 19.66 31.42 42.55
C ARG A 8 18.75 32.60 42.78
N PHE A 9 17.44 32.38 42.93
CA PHE A 9 16.46 33.41 43.20
C PHE A 9 16.66 34.05 44.60
N LEU A 10 16.98 33.26 45.63
CA LEU A 10 17.29 33.77 46.97
C LEU A 10 18.61 34.58 47.00
N ARG A 11 19.65 34.16 46.28
CA ARG A 11 20.89 34.96 46.14
C ARG A 11 20.61 36.27 45.40
N TRP A 12 19.81 36.27 44.40
CA TRP A 12 19.44 37.47 43.67
C TRP A 12 18.63 38.44 44.54
N GLN A 13 17.71 37.98 45.37
CA GLN A 13 16.98 38.82 46.34
C GLN A 13 17.94 39.49 47.33
N LEU A 14 18.97 38.78 47.78
CA LEU A 14 19.98 39.34 48.68
C LEU A 14 20.89 40.39 48.01
N GLU A 15 21.17 40.23 46.73
CA GLU A 15 21.97 41.20 45.97
C GLU A 15 21.14 42.43 45.57
N VAL A 16 19.88 42.25 45.23
CA VAL A 16 18.95 43.38 44.97
C VAL A 16 18.73 44.26 46.20
N ALA A 17 18.73 43.65 47.40
CA ALA A 17 18.65 44.40 48.65
C ALA A 17 19.89 45.25 48.96
N LYS A 18 21.06 44.92 48.33
CA LYS A 18 22.36 45.63 48.51
C LYS A 18 22.68 46.61 47.36
N GLY A 19 22.02 46.51 46.24
CA GLY A 19 22.32 47.29 45.04
C GLY A 19 21.20 48.24 44.68
N GLY A 20 21.51 49.51 44.47
CA GLY A 20 20.59 50.58 44.23
C GLY A 20 19.69 50.39 43.00
N ARG A 21 18.83 51.35 42.71
CA ARG A 21 17.76 51.41 41.68
C ARG A 21 18.04 50.69 40.34
N ARG A 22 19.32 50.59 39.91
CA ARG A 22 19.69 49.93 38.65
C ARG A 22 19.54 48.40 38.72
N ALA A 23 19.89 47.76 39.82
CA ALA A 23 19.75 46.31 39.98
C ALA A 23 18.29 45.90 40.03
N PHE A 24 17.43 46.70 40.63
CA PHE A 24 15.97 46.50 40.64
C PHE A 24 15.35 46.57 39.22
N VAL A 25 15.74 47.58 38.42
CA VAL A 25 15.26 47.72 37.05
C VAL A 25 15.66 46.53 36.16
N TYR A 26 16.92 46.09 36.24
CA TYR A 26 17.38 44.89 35.49
C TYR A 26 16.66 43.61 35.93
N GLY A 27 16.38 43.47 37.22
CA GLY A 27 15.65 42.32 37.72
C GLY A 27 14.19 42.27 37.26
N VAL A 28 13.49 43.41 37.23
CA VAL A 28 12.12 43.52 36.71
C VAL A 28 12.11 43.26 35.21
N PHE A 29 13.07 43.78 34.44
CA PHE A 29 13.17 43.52 33.01
C PHE A 29 13.43 42.05 32.69
N ALA A 30 14.34 41.38 33.42
CA ALA A 30 14.61 39.97 33.27
C ALA A 30 13.37 39.10 33.61
N ALA A 31 12.64 39.46 34.66
CA ALA A 31 11.38 38.77 35.00
C ALA A 31 10.30 38.95 33.93
N LEU A 32 10.14 40.15 33.37
CA LEU A 32 9.21 40.41 32.27
C LEU A 32 9.57 39.64 31.00
N VAL A 33 10.87 39.55 30.66
CA VAL A 33 11.35 38.73 29.53
C VAL A 33 11.05 37.26 29.76
N LEU A 34 11.29 36.73 30.96
CA LEU A 34 10.98 35.34 31.29
C LEU A 34 9.46 35.05 31.26
N ILE A 35 8.64 35.96 31.74
CA ILE A 35 7.19 35.84 31.68
C ILE A 35 6.70 35.91 30.24
N SER A 36 7.22 36.84 29.44
CA SER A 36 6.82 36.96 28.04
C SER A 36 7.26 35.76 27.20
N THR A 37 8.45 35.19 27.46
CA THR A 37 8.89 33.96 26.80
C THR A 37 8.08 32.75 27.26
N ALA A 38 7.73 32.65 28.53
CA ALA A 38 6.83 31.60 29.03
C ALA A 38 5.42 31.70 28.44
N LEU A 39 4.86 32.93 28.37
CA LEU A 39 3.58 33.17 27.71
C LEU A 39 3.65 32.89 26.21
N TRP A 40 4.73 33.26 25.53
CA TRP A 40 4.93 32.97 24.11
C TRP A 40 5.03 31.44 23.88
N VAL A 41 5.75 30.71 24.72
CA VAL A 41 5.81 29.23 24.65
C VAL A 41 4.44 28.59 24.95
N CYS A 42 3.69 29.12 25.90
CA CYS A 42 2.33 28.64 26.18
C CYS A 42 1.38 28.93 25.02
N THR A 43 1.42 30.14 24.44
CA THR A 43 0.59 30.50 23.28
C THR A 43 1.00 29.73 22.04
N GLN A 44 2.29 29.40 21.83
CA GLN A 44 2.73 28.50 20.77
C GLN A 44 2.24 27.07 21.00
N ARG A 45 2.21 26.60 22.25
CA ARG A 45 1.60 25.28 22.55
C ARG A 45 0.10 25.27 22.26
N ASP A 46 -0.61 26.32 22.59
CA ASP A 46 -2.05 26.41 22.29
C ASP A 46 -2.33 26.57 20.80
N VAL A 47 -1.48 27.30 20.07
CA VAL A 47 -1.56 27.39 18.59
C VAL A 47 -1.23 26.05 17.94
N VAL A 48 -0.30 25.28 18.48
CA VAL A 48 -0.02 23.93 18.02
C VAL A 48 -1.22 22.99 18.32
N VAL A 49 -1.81 23.08 19.51
CA VAL A 49 -2.99 22.29 19.88
C VAL A 49 -4.21 22.66 19.05
N THR A 50 -4.42 23.95 18.74
CA THR A 50 -5.56 24.36 17.89
C THR A 50 -5.36 24.04 16.42
N SER A 51 -4.12 23.98 15.90
CA SER A 51 -3.86 23.52 14.53
C SER A 51 -3.95 22.00 14.38
N VAL A 52 -3.77 21.25 15.46
CA VAL A 52 -3.95 19.79 15.55
C VAL A 52 -5.42 19.38 15.52
N LEU A 53 -6.28 20.26 16.01
CA LEU A 53 -7.73 20.10 15.94
C LEU A 53 -8.33 20.73 14.66
N HIS A 54 -7.54 20.90 13.57
CA HIS A 54 -8.20 20.84 12.28
C HIS A 54 -8.91 19.48 12.29
N PRO A 55 -10.24 19.49 12.38
CA PRO A 55 -10.93 18.23 12.31
C PRO A 55 -10.49 17.65 10.99
N TRP A 56 -9.75 16.56 11.02
CA TRP A 56 -9.96 15.55 10.02
C TRP A 56 -11.48 15.43 9.98
N THR A 57 -12.11 16.20 9.13
CA THR A 57 -13.49 15.90 8.80
C THR A 57 -13.37 14.48 8.32
N PRO A 58 -13.88 13.51 9.07
CA PRO A 58 -13.84 12.14 8.60
C PRO A 58 -14.62 12.20 7.30
N PHE A 59 -13.91 12.11 6.19
CA PHE A 59 -14.48 11.99 4.85
C PHE A 59 -15.20 10.66 4.71
N GLN A 60 -15.59 10.07 5.79
CA GLN A 60 -16.38 8.88 5.79
C GLN A 60 -17.82 9.30 6.05
N ALA A 61 -18.54 9.46 4.94
CA ALA A 61 -19.98 9.36 5.03
C ALA A 61 -20.33 8.14 5.90
N PRO A 62 -21.39 8.19 6.72
CA PRO A 62 -21.77 7.06 7.55
C PRO A 62 -21.96 5.81 6.72
N LEU A 63 -21.66 4.65 7.30
CA LEU A 63 -21.98 3.36 6.70
C LEU A 63 -23.46 3.29 6.36
N ASN A 64 -23.78 2.86 5.18
CA ASN A 64 -25.16 2.56 4.80
C ASN A 64 -25.61 1.24 5.45
N LEU A 65 -26.02 1.31 6.72
CA LEU A 65 -26.47 0.15 7.48
C LEU A 65 -27.85 -0.38 7.01
N ASN A 66 -28.53 0.35 6.14
CA ASN A 66 -29.79 -0.13 5.52
C ASN A 66 -29.53 -1.11 4.37
N ALA A 67 -28.27 -1.27 3.94
CA ALA A 67 -27.90 -2.34 3.01
C ALA A 67 -28.21 -3.68 3.69
N LYS A 68 -29.13 -4.46 3.11
CA LYS A 68 -29.45 -5.79 3.62
C LYS A 68 -28.21 -6.67 3.50
N PHE A 69 -27.65 -7.06 4.65
CA PHE A 69 -26.68 -8.13 4.69
C PHE A 69 -27.39 -9.44 4.32
N SER A 70 -26.93 -10.08 3.28
CA SER A 70 -27.42 -11.40 2.88
C SER A 70 -26.25 -12.24 2.43
N THR A 71 -26.25 -13.48 2.83
CA THR A 71 -25.33 -14.49 2.29
C THR A 71 -26.16 -15.48 1.50
N THR A 72 -25.81 -15.67 0.25
CA THR A 72 -26.36 -16.76 -0.57
C THR A 72 -25.30 -17.85 -0.70
N VAL A 73 -25.71 -19.09 -0.44
CA VAL A 73 -24.81 -20.25 -0.57
C VAL A 73 -25.50 -21.28 -1.46
N THR A 74 -24.79 -21.72 -2.50
CA THR A 74 -25.21 -22.82 -3.38
C THR A 74 -24.13 -23.86 -3.39
N ASN A 75 -24.48 -25.10 -3.09
CA ASN A 75 -23.55 -26.22 -3.12
C ASN A 75 -23.91 -27.12 -4.31
N ASN A 76 -23.00 -27.21 -5.27
CA ASN A 76 -22.99 -28.21 -6.32
C ASN A 76 -21.89 -29.21 -6.00
N ASP A 77 -22.04 -30.49 -6.29
CA ASP A 77 -21.25 -31.64 -5.83
C ASP A 77 -19.73 -31.42 -5.55
N ASN A 78 -19.09 -30.47 -6.22
CA ASN A 78 -17.67 -30.19 -6.08
C ASN A 78 -17.33 -28.70 -5.86
N VAL A 79 -18.31 -27.80 -5.95
CA VAL A 79 -18.09 -26.34 -5.88
C VAL A 79 -19.05 -25.68 -4.91
N LEU A 80 -18.52 -25.02 -3.91
CA LEU A 80 -19.25 -24.13 -3.04
C LEU A 80 -19.24 -22.72 -3.62
N GLU A 81 -20.41 -22.22 -3.99
CA GLU A 81 -20.60 -20.84 -4.42
C GLU A 81 -21.23 -20.04 -3.28
N SER A 82 -20.62 -18.91 -2.91
CA SER A 82 -21.18 -17.98 -1.93
C SER A 82 -21.06 -16.54 -2.40
N GLU A 83 -22.02 -15.72 -1.98
CA GLU A 83 -21.98 -14.28 -2.21
C GLU A 83 -22.45 -13.56 -0.96
N ASP A 84 -21.53 -12.78 -0.38
CA ASP A 84 -21.77 -11.97 0.81
C ASP A 84 -21.93 -10.50 0.42
N PHE A 85 -22.86 -9.82 1.06
CA PHE A 85 -23.10 -8.40 0.91
C PHE A 85 -22.69 -7.68 2.19
N PHE A 86 -22.00 -6.54 2.05
CA PHE A 86 -21.55 -5.74 3.19
C PHE A 86 -21.81 -4.25 2.98
N ALA A 87 -21.90 -3.50 4.09
CA ALA A 87 -22.13 -2.06 4.05
C ALA A 87 -20.91 -1.32 3.50
N GLN A 88 -21.16 -0.29 2.70
CA GLN A 88 -20.19 0.69 2.24
C GLN A 88 -20.50 2.07 2.83
N TYR A 89 -19.49 2.95 2.86
CA TYR A 89 -19.66 4.33 3.30
C TYR A 89 -20.42 5.16 2.24
N GLY A 90 -21.31 6.02 2.69
CA GLY A 90 -22.15 6.84 1.84
C GLY A 90 -23.62 6.47 1.97
N LYS A 91 -24.49 7.49 2.16
CA LYS A 91 -25.93 7.29 2.41
C LYS A 91 -26.62 6.49 1.30
N ASP A 92 -26.20 6.72 0.05
CA ASP A 92 -26.80 6.10 -1.14
C ASP A 92 -25.82 5.11 -1.80
N SER A 93 -24.81 4.62 -1.07
CA SER A 93 -23.85 3.66 -1.61
C SER A 93 -24.51 2.32 -1.88
N LEU A 94 -24.12 1.70 -2.98
CA LEU A 94 -24.45 0.30 -3.25
C LEU A 94 -23.84 -0.58 -2.15
N PRO A 95 -24.44 -1.74 -1.82
CA PRO A 95 -23.78 -2.71 -0.97
C PRO A 95 -22.49 -3.22 -1.63
N GLY A 96 -21.43 -3.35 -0.85
CA GLY A 96 -20.25 -4.08 -1.29
C GLY A 96 -20.59 -5.57 -1.44
N ARG A 97 -19.84 -6.28 -2.27
CA ARG A 97 -20.12 -7.69 -2.60
C ARG A 97 -18.82 -8.49 -2.53
N HIS A 98 -18.91 -9.70 -2.00
CA HIS A 98 -17.84 -10.69 -2.06
C HIS A 98 -18.42 -12.00 -2.63
N PHE A 99 -18.17 -12.24 -3.89
CA PHE A 99 -18.51 -13.49 -4.54
C PHE A 99 -17.31 -14.44 -4.48
N ARG A 100 -17.55 -15.70 -4.09
CA ARG A 100 -16.52 -16.72 -3.90
C ARG A 100 -16.97 -18.06 -4.47
N LEU A 101 -16.04 -18.69 -5.15
CA LEU A 101 -16.14 -20.08 -5.62
C LEU A 101 -15.02 -20.89 -4.96
N GLU A 102 -15.36 -21.99 -4.33
CA GLU A 102 -14.42 -22.90 -3.69
C GLU A 102 -14.56 -24.28 -4.32
N ASN A 103 -13.47 -24.79 -4.87
CA ASN A 103 -13.44 -26.17 -5.38
C ASN A 103 -13.17 -27.12 -4.19
N ILE A 104 -14.25 -27.68 -3.65
CA ILE A 104 -14.19 -28.53 -2.45
C ILE A 104 -13.30 -29.75 -2.68
N LYS A 105 -13.35 -30.35 -3.88
CA LYS A 105 -12.52 -31.49 -4.25
C LYS A 105 -11.02 -31.14 -4.22
N LEU A 106 -10.63 -30.01 -4.79
CA LEU A 106 -9.22 -29.58 -4.77
C LEU A 106 -8.79 -29.15 -3.37
N LEU A 107 -9.64 -28.45 -2.63
CA LEU A 107 -9.37 -27.99 -1.28
C LEU A 107 -9.36 -29.12 -0.24
N SER A 108 -9.96 -30.30 -0.51
CA SER A 108 -9.86 -31.45 0.36
C SER A 108 -8.47 -32.12 0.31
N GLN A 109 -7.69 -31.87 -0.75
CA GLN A 109 -6.34 -32.36 -0.88
C GLN A 109 -5.36 -31.49 -0.08
N SER A 110 -4.74 -32.06 0.95
CA SER A 110 -3.81 -31.34 1.83
C SER A 110 -2.63 -30.72 1.08
N SER A 111 -2.13 -31.36 0.02
CA SER A 111 -1.04 -30.87 -0.81
C SER A 111 -1.38 -29.52 -1.50
N ASN A 112 -2.64 -29.29 -1.88
CA ASN A 112 -3.05 -28.07 -2.54
C ASN A 112 -3.09 -26.86 -1.58
N LYS A 113 -3.23 -27.12 -0.28
CA LYS A 113 -3.21 -26.11 0.77
C LYS A 113 -1.82 -25.87 1.35
N HIS A 114 -1.07 -26.95 1.63
CA HIS A 114 0.10 -26.90 2.51
C HIS A 114 1.43 -27.12 1.78
N GLN A 115 1.42 -27.15 0.44
CA GLN A 115 2.63 -27.24 -0.37
C GLN A 115 2.61 -26.16 -1.44
N ASP A 116 3.17 -25.00 -1.11
CA ASP A 116 3.32 -23.85 -2.00
C ASP A 116 1.99 -23.32 -2.58
N SER A 117 0.94 -23.23 -1.76
CA SER A 117 -0.32 -22.63 -2.18
C SER A 117 -0.18 -21.11 -2.37
N VAL A 118 -0.72 -20.59 -3.48
CA VAL A 118 -0.57 -19.20 -3.89
C VAL A 118 -1.91 -18.48 -3.93
N LEU A 119 -1.93 -17.29 -3.39
CA LEU A 119 -3.02 -16.32 -3.57
C LEU A 119 -2.58 -15.22 -4.53
N VAL A 120 -3.17 -15.15 -5.71
CA VAL A 120 -2.97 -14.07 -6.67
C VAL A 120 -3.99 -12.96 -6.41
N MET A 121 -3.51 -11.74 -6.21
CA MET A 121 -4.31 -10.57 -5.84
C MET A 121 -4.25 -9.50 -6.91
N VAL A 122 -5.39 -9.05 -7.37
CA VAL A 122 -5.54 -8.01 -8.39
C VAL A 122 -6.50 -6.94 -7.91
N VAL A 123 -6.11 -5.68 -8.05
CA VAL A 123 -6.98 -4.53 -7.76
C VAL A 123 -7.09 -3.70 -9.03
N LEU A 124 -8.31 -3.55 -9.54
CA LEU A 124 -8.59 -2.75 -10.72
C LEU A 124 -9.78 -1.82 -10.47
N LYS A 125 -9.79 -0.66 -11.10
CA LYS A 125 -10.90 0.29 -10.98
C LYS A 125 -12.07 -0.16 -11.86
N ASP A 126 -11.83 -0.31 -13.15
CA ASP A 126 -12.78 -0.55 -14.21
C ASP A 126 -12.11 -1.25 -15.39
N ALA A 127 -12.82 -1.40 -16.52
CA ALA A 127 -12.32 -2.02 -17.73
C ALA A 127 -11.04 -1.36 -18.28
N ASP A 128 -10.90 -0.04 -18.14
CA ASP A 128 -9.73 0.69 -18.62
C ASP A 128 -8.45 0.32 -17.87
N SER A 129 -8.59 -0.27 -16.68
CA SER A 129 -7.46 -0.68 -15.84
C SER A 129 -6.64 -1.82 -16.43
N VAL A 130 -7.18 -2.58 -17.40
CA VAL A 130 -6.46 -3.67 -18.08
C VAL A 130 -5.64 -3.19 -19.28
N GLY A 131 -5.75 -1.89 -19.61
CA GLY A 131 -5.04 -1.25 -20.71
C GLY A 131 -5.84 -1.21 -22.01
N GLU A 132 -5.41 -0.31 -22.90
CA GLU A 132 -6.10 -0.06 -24.15
C GLU A 132 -6.14 -1.32 -25.06
N GLY A 133 -7.31 -1.61 -25.62
CA GLY A 133 -7.54 -2.75 -26.50
C GLY A 133 -7.60 -4.11 -25.80
N ARG A 134 -7.56 -4.15 -24.46
CA ARG A 134 -7.65 -5.38 -23.66
C ARG A 134 -8.89 -5.40 -22.78
N THR A 135 -9.23 -6.60 -22.36
CA THR A 135 -10.36 -6.90 -21.48
C THR A 135 -9.90 -7.69 -20.25
N ALA A 136 -10.77 -7.80 -19.25
CA ALA A 136 -10.51 -8.68 -18.11
C ALA A 136 -10.25 -10.13 -18.54
N LYS A 137 -10.82 -10.58 -19.67
CA LYS A 137 -10.56 -11.92 -20.22
C LYS A 137 -9.09 -12.09 -20.59
N ASP A 138 -8.50 -11.14 -21.32
CA ASP A 138 -7.09 -11.21 -21.74
C ASP A 138 -6.14 -11.24 -20.53
N PHE A 139 -6.50 -10.53 -19.47
CA PHE A 139 -5.77 -10.59 -18.21
C PHE A 139 -5.89 -11.95 -17.51
N LEU A 140 -7.09 -12.53 -17.46
CA LEU A 140 -7.31 -13.86 -16.86
C LEU A 140 -6.62 -14.96 -17.67
N GLU A 141 -6.53 -14.82 -19.00
CA GLU A 141 -5.75 -15.71 -19.87
C GLU A 141 -4.25 -15.61 -19.56
N LEU A 142 -3.72 -14.42 -19.28
CA LEU A 142 -2.35 -14.22 -18.81
C LEU A 142 -2.09 -14.98 -17.50
N LEU A 143 -3.00 -14.91 -16.52
CA LEU A 143 -2.88 -15.70 -15.28
C LEU A 143 -2.91 -17.21 -15.56
N GLY A 144 -3.75 -17.63 -16.52
CA GLY A 144 -3.83 -19.01 -16.98
C GLY A 144 -2.56 -19.53 -17.65
N SER A 145 -1.68 -18.65 -18.14
CA SER A 145 -0.42 -18.99 -18.82
C SER A 145 0.74 -19.32 -17.86
N PHE A 146 0.59 -19.09 -16.56
CA PHE A 146 1.64 -19.43 -15.59
C PHE A 146 1.92 -20.91 -15.57
N ASP A 147 3.20 -21.27 -15.67
CA ASP A 147 3.70 -22.65 -15.43
C ASP A 147 3.68 -22.91 -13.91
N TYR A 148 2.46 -23.00 -13.37
CA TYR A 148 2.21 -23.27 -11.96
C TYR A 148 0.96 -24.12 -11.79
N PRO A 149 0.93 -25.09 -10.86
CA PRO A 149 -0.23 -25.94 -10.60
C PRO A 149 -1.45 -25.10 -10.22
N LYS A 150 -2.46 -25.06 -11.08
CA LYS A 150 -3.67 -24.23 -10.87
C LYS A 150 -4.47 -24.68 -9.66
N GLU A 151 -4.45 -25.96 -9.34
CA GLU A 151 -5.06 -26.55 -8.16
C GLU A 151 -4.46 -26.03 -6.83
N LYS A 152 -3.29 -25.40 -6.88
CA LYS A 152 -2.65 -24.71 -5.74
C LYS A 152 -2.87 -23.21 -5.76
N MET A 153 -3.56 -22.70 -6.76
CA MET A 153 -3.80 -21.26 -6.93
C MET A 153 -5.20 -20.87 -6.47
N SER A 154 -5.24 -19.78 -5.73
CA SER A 154 -6.42 -18.96 -5.50
C SER A 154 -6.24 -17.64 -6.23
N VAL A 155 -7.27 -17.13 -6.88
CA VAL A 155 -7.23 -15.83 -7.56
C VAL A 155 -8.33 -14.93 -7.01
N THR A 156 -7.97 -13.71 -6.65
CA THR A 156 -8.91 -12.70 -6.18
C THR A 156 -8.77 -11.42 -6.99
N VAL A 157 -9.89 -10.94 -7.51
CA VAL A 157 -9.99 -9.65 -8.17
C VAL A 157 -10.86 -8.73 -7.34
N LEU A 158 -10.36 -7.55 -6.97
CA LEU A 158 -11.17 -6.48 -6.41
C LEU A 158 -11.38 -5.41 -7.47
N THR A 159 -12.62 -4.99 -7.66
CA THR A 159 -12.98 -3.91 -8.57
C THR A 159 -13.92 -2.90 -7.93
N SER A 160 -13.85 -1.65 -8.38
CA SER A 160 -14.85 -0.62 -8.04
C SER A 160 -15.95 -0.45 -9.09
N SER A 161 -15.98 -1.31 -10.11
CA SER A 161 -16.98 -1.34 -11.18
C SER A 161 -17.90 -2.53 -11.03
N THR A 162 -19.22 -2.30 -11.01
CA THR A 162 -20.22 -3.37 -10.98
C THR A 162 -20.23 -4.18 -12.27
N SER A 163 -19.96 -3.55 -13.42
CA SER A 163 -19.87 -4.25 -14.70
C SER A 163 -18.69 -5.21 -14.73
N GLU A 164 -17.51 -4.76 -14.28
CA GLU A 164 -16.32 -5.63 -14.23
C GLU A 164 -16.47 -6.76 -13.21
N PHE A 165 -17.13 -6.49 -12.07
CA PHE A 165 -17.49 -7.53 -11.13
C PHE A 165 -18.28 -8.66 -11.80
N GLU A 166 -19.30 -8.34 -12.58
CA GLU A 166 -20.11 -9.35 -13.26
C GLU A 166 -19.37 -10.04 -14.42
N VAL A 167 -18.46 -9.33 -15.10
CA VAL A 167 -17.59 -9.93 -16.13
C VAL A 167 -16.67 -10.97 -15.50
N VAL A 168 -15.92 -10.59 -14.46
CA VAL A 168 -15.00 -11.50 -13.76
C VAL A 168 -15.75 -12.68 -13.14
N LYS A 169 -16.88 -12.43 -12.46
CA LYS A 169 -17.73 -13.48 -11.88
C LYS A 169 -18.11 -14.54 -12.90
N ARG A 170 -18.53 -14.13 -14.11
CA ARG A 170 -18.87 -15.07 -15.20
C ARG A 170 -17.68 -15.88 -15.71
N HIS A 171 -16.49 -15.27 -15.77
CA HIS A 171 -15.27 -15.97 -16.15
C HIS A 171 -14.85 -16.98 -15.08
N PHE A 172 -14.91 -16.61 -13.81
CA PHE A 172 -14.56 -17.48 -12.70
C PHE A 172 -15.46 -18.71 -12.60
N LYS A 173 -16.76 -18.55 -12.87
CA LYS A 173 -17.69 -19.70 -12.94
C LYS A 173 -17.31 -20.74 -14.00
N LYS A 174 -16.64 -20.32 -15.08
CA LYS A 174 -16.16 -21.24 -16.14
C LYS A 174 -14.83 -21.89 -15.84
N GLN A 175 -14.07 -21.36 -14.89
CA GLN A 175 -12.67 -21.78 -14.63
C GLN A 175 -12.48 -22.45 -13.28
N ILE A 176 -13.47 -22.43 -12.39
CA ILE A 176 -13.31 -22.92 -11.01
C ILE A 176 -12.88 -24.40 -10.93
N GLU A 177 -13.17 -25.20 -11.92
CA GLU A 177 -12.77 -26.61 -11.96
C GLU A 177 -11.23 -26.81 -11.87
N TRP A 178 -10.46 -25.81 -12.31
CA TRP A 178 -8.98 -25.86 -12.32
C TRP A 178 -8.35 -25.24 -11.10
N TYR A 179 -9.02 -24.33 -10.39
CA TYR A 179 -8.47 -23.54 -9.29
C TYR A 179 -9.04 -23.97 -7.94
N SER A 180 -8.23 -23.84 -6.89
CA SER A 180 -8.71 -24.08 -5.52
C SER A 180 -9.77 -23.10 -5.08
N ARG A 181 -9.59 -21.83 -5.39
CA ARG A 181 -10.56 -20.76 -5.05
C ARG A 181 -10.49 -19.62 -6.05
N LEU A 182 -11.63 -19.07 -6.42
CA LEU A 182 -11.76 -17.86 -7.23
C LEU A 182 -12.72 -16.89 -6.54
N SER A 183 -12.29 -15.66 -6.33
CA SER A 183 -13.08 -14.63 -5.64
C SER A 183 -13.11 -13.34 -6.42
N VAL A 184 -14.27 -12.67 -6.43
CA VAL A 184 -14.36 -11.29 -6.89
C VAL A 184 -15.03 -10.42 -5.82
N LEU A 185 -14.41 -9.29 -5.54
CA LEU A 185 -14.85 -8.29 -4.58
C LEU A 185 -15.30 -7.03 -5.33
N PHE A 186 -16.45 -6.50 -4.96
CA PHE A 186 -16.90 -5.17 -5.39
C PHE A 186 -16.86 -4.23 -4.20
N ARG A 187 -16.06 -3.16 -4.32
CA ARG A 187 -16.01 -2.07 -3.36
C ARG A 187 -15.66 -0.76 -4.05
N ASN A 188 -16.40 0.33 -3.79
CA ASN A 188 -16.21 1.62 -4.46
C ASN A 188 -16.26 2.84 -3.53
N ASP A 189 -16.26 2.63 -2.22
CA ASP A 189 -16.44 3.69 -1.22
C ASP A 189 -15.14 4.33 -0.69
N PHE A 190 -13.96 3.86 -1.14
CA PHE A 190 -12.69 4.49 -0.80
C PHE A 190 -12.38 5.70 -1.69
N ALA A 191 -13.41 6.46 -2.04
CA ALA A 191 -13.30 7.57 -2.95
C ALA A 191 -12.29 8.64 -2.49
N LEU A 192 -11.70 9.30 -3.47
CA LEU A 192 -10.85 10.47 -3.27
C LEU A 192 -11.70 11.74 -3.28
N PRO A 193 -11.35 12.76 -2.47
CA PRO A 193 -12.00 14.06 -2.52
C PRO A 193 -11.79 14.77 -3.87
N ASN A 194 -10.72 14.43 -4.60
CA ASN A 194 -10.41 14.99 -5.91
C ASN A 194 -10.60 13.94 -7.00
N VAL A 195 -11.17 14.34 -8.13
CA VAL A 195 -11.37 13.45 -9.27
C VAL A 195 -10.00 13.10 -9.86
N VAL A 196 -9.56 11.86 -9.68
CA VAL A 196 -8.38 11.30 -10.35
C VAL A 196 -8.84 10.75 -11.68
N THR A 197 -8.41 11.40 -12.77
CA THR A 197 -8.64 10.95 -14.15
C THR A 197 -7.41 10.17 -14.67
N ARG A 198 -7.54 9.56 -15.84
CA ARG A 198 -6.41 8.86 -16.49
C ARG A 198 -5.30 9.85 -16.87
N GLU A 199 -5.65 11.07 -17.25
CA GLU A 199 -4.72 12.12 -17.66
C GLU A 199 -3.90 12.66 -16.48
N ASN A 200 -4.56 12.92 -15.33
CA ASN A 200 -3.91 13.54 -14.17
C ASN A 200 -3.35 12.55 -13.14
N ARG A 201 -3.53 11.23 -13.37
CA ARG A 201 -3.13 10.18 -12.40
C ARG A 201 -1.63 10.16 -12.07
N HIS A 202 -0.80 10.79 -12.89
CA HIS A 202 0.64 10.87 -12.68
C HIS A 202 1.11 12.20 -12.08
N ASP A 203 0.20 13.16 -11.88
CA ASP A 203 0.52 14.45 -11.29
C ASP A 203 0.88 14.30 -9.81
N ASN A 204 1.96 14.95 -9.39
CA ASN A 204 2.46 14.83 -8.02
C ASN A 204 1.41 15.18 -6.96
N GLU A 205 0.51 16.13 -7.24
CA GLU A 205 -0.53 16.57 -6.32
C GLU A 205 -1.59 15.48 -6.03
N VAL A 206 -1.84 14.59 -7.00
CA VAL A 206 -2.84 13.53 -6.85
C VAL A 206 -2.21 12.20 -6.44
N GLN A 207 -0.89 12.02 -6.61
CA GLN A 207 -0.21 10.75 -6.36
C GLN A 207 -0.36 10.26 -4.92
N VAL A 208 -0.19 11.12 -3.93
CA VAL A 208 -0.32 10.74 -2.51
C VAL A 208 -1.71 10.16 -2.24
N ASN A 209 -2.74 10.88 -2.67
CA ASN A 209 -4.12 10.44 -2.46
C ASN A 209 -4.43 9.16 -3.26
N ARG A 210 -3.97 9.07 -4.50
CA ARG A 210 -4.12 7.88 -5.33
C ARG A 210 -3.49 6.65 -4.67
N ARG A 211 -2.24 6.74 -4.20
CA ARG A 211 -1.56 5.64 -3.51
C ARG A 211 -2.25 5.26 -2.20
N ARG A 212 -2.73 6.23 -1.45
CA ARG A 212 -3.53 5.99 -0.23
C ARG A 212 -4.77 5.15 -0.52
N VAL A 213 -5.48 5.46 -1.59
CA VAL A 213 -6.67 4.69 -1.99
C VAL A 213 -6.30 3.30 -2.47
N ILE A 214 -5.27 3.17 -3.30
CA ILE A 214 -4.78 1.85 -3.76
C ILE A 214 -4.36 0.99 -2.56
N ALA A 215 -3.60 1.54 -1.60
CA ALA A 215 -3.22 0.84 -0.37
C ALA A 215 -4.45 0.36 0.43
N ARG A 216 -5.48 1.20 0.56
CA ARG A 216 -6.74 0.80 1.25
C ARG A 216 -7.43 -0.34 0.53
N TYR A 217 -7.53 -0.31 -0.80
CA TYR A 217 -8.13 -1.40 -1.57
C TYR A 217 -7.31 -2.68 -1.49
N ARG A 218 -5.97 -2.59 -1.61
CA ARG A 218 -5.09 -3.76 -1.45
C ARG A 218 -5.24 -4.38 -0.06
N ASN A 219 -5.18 -3.59 1.00
CA ASN A 219 -5.34 -4.09 2.36
C ASN A 219 -6.73 -4.71 2.59
N PHE A 220 -7.79 -4.05 2.10
CA PHE A 220 -9.14 -4.59 2.21
C PHE A 220 -9.25 -5.95 1.49
N ALA A 221 -8.77 -6.04 0.25
CA ALA A 221 -8.79 -7.29 -0.50
C ALA A 221 -8.02 -8.40 0.23
N LEU A 222 -6.80 -8.12 0.70
CA LEU A 222 -5.97 -9.07 1.43
C LEU A 222 -6.68 -9.61 2.68
N LEU A 223 -7.17 -8.70 3.53
CA LEU A 223 -7.84 -9.05 4.79
C LEU A 223 -9.16 -9.79 4.58
N SER A 224 -9.78 -9.63 3.39
CA SER A 224 -11.03 -10.31 3.06
C SER A 224 -10.83 -11.76 2.60
N VAL A 225 -9.64 -12.14 2.10
CA VAL A 225 -9.46 -13.43 1.41
C VAL A 225 -8.24 -14.24 1.84
N LEU A 226 -7.30 -13.66 2.59
CA LEU A 226 -6.10 -14.36 3.04
C LEU A 226 -6.47 -15.39 4.11
N GLU A 227 -6.33 -16.67 3.75
CA GLU A 227 -6.57 -17.79 4.65
C GLU A 227 -5.26 -18.31 5.27
N LEU A 228 -5.36 -19.00 6.39
CA LEU A 228 -4.19 -19.57 7.10
C LEU A 228 -3.38 -20.54 6.24
N TRP A 229 -4.01 -21.22 5.30
CA TRP A 229 -3.36 -22.19 4.44
C TRP A 229 -2.66 -21.59 3.22
N HIS A 230 -2.89 -20.32 2.84
CA HIS A 230 -2.10 -19.68 1.81
C HIS A 230 -0.67 -19.47 2.29
N GLN A 231 0.30 -19.91 1.48
CA GLN A 231 1.72 -19.80 1.82
C GLN A 231 2.40 -18.63 1.09
N HIS A 232 1.87 -18.26 -0.06
CA HIS A 232 2.40 -17.21 -0.91
C HIS A 232 1.29 -16.25 -1.36
N VAL A 233 1.62 -14.96 -1.48
CA VAL A 233 0.75 -13.94 -2.06
C VAL A 233 1.48 -13.28 -3.22
N VAL A 234 0.78 -13.09 -4.33
CA VAL A 234 1.29 -12.38 -5.50
C VAL A 234 0.33 -11.27 -5.88
N TRP A 235 0.79 -10.05 -5.75
CA TRP A 235 0.10 -8.88 -6.25
C TRP A 235 0.43 -8.68 -7.72
N LEU A 236 -0.57 -8.32 -8.52
CA LEU A 236 -0.40 -8.10 -9.94
C LEU A 236 -1.30 -6.97 -10.44
N ASP A 237 -0.73 -5.99 -11.10
CA ASP A 237 -1.49 -4.95 -11.77
C ASP A 237 -2.11 -5.48 -13.08
N ALA A 238 -3.34 -5.07 -13.37
CA ALA A 238 -4.11 -5.62 -14.48
C ALA A 238 -3.59 -5.22 -15.88
N ASP A 239 -2.81 -4.13 -15.96
CA ASP A 239 -2.20 -3.61 -17.19
C ASP A 239 -0.82 -4.23 -17.52
N VAL A 240 -0.39 -5.23 -16.77
CA VAL A 240 0.69 -6.12 -17.20
C VAL A 240 0.17 -7.05 -18.29
N HIS A 241 0.88 -7.11 -19.40
CA HIS A 241 0.42 -7.90 -20.55
C HIS A 241 1.33 -9.09 -20.89
N ARG A 242 2.54 -9.13 -20.36
CA ARG A 242 3.48 -10.23 -20.59
C ARG A 242 4.31 -10.53 -19.35
N ILE A 243 4.27 -11.80 -18.94
CA ILE A 243 5.00 -12.36 -17.81
C ILE A 243 5.62 -13.68 -18.28
N PRO A 244 6.93 -13.93 -18.05
CA PRO A 244 7.51 -15.26 -18.29
C PRO A 244 6.76 -16.34 -17.51
N SER A 245 6.33 -17.42 -18.18
CA SER A 245 5.47 -18.45 -17.59
C SER A 245 6.07 -19.08 -16.31
N GLY A 246 7.39 -19.27 -16.26
CA GLY A 246 8.11 -19.86 -15.12
C GLY A 246 8.43 -18.87 -13.99
N LEU A 247 8.12 -17.56 -14.14
CA LEU A 247 8.54 -16.52 -13.20
C LEU A 247 7.95 -16.73 -11.80
N LEU A 248 6.66 -17.03 -11.70
CA LEU A 248 6.00 -17.30 -10.43
C LEU A 248 6.70 -18.46 -9.66
N LYS A 249 7.00 -19.53 -10.35
CA LYS A 249 7.72 -20.67 -9.78
C LYS A 249 9.12 -20.29 -9.30
N LYS A 250 9.82 -19.42 -10.04
CA LYS A 250 11.14 -18.91 -9.67
C LYS A 250 11.10 -18.05 -8.41
N MET A 251 10.10 -17.16 -8.30
CA MET A 251 9.88 -16.32 -7.11
C MET A 251 9.62 -17.17 -5.86
N ILE A 252 8.73 -18.15 -5.94
CA ILE A 252 8.40 -19.03 -4.82
C ILE A 252 9.61 -19.86 -4.39
N ARG A 253 10.33 -20.47 -5.35
CA ARG A 253 11.53 -21.28 -5.08
C ARG A 253 12.71 -20.49 -4.54
N SER A 254 12.72 -19.18 -4.67
CA SER A 254 13.78 -18.33 -4.10
C SER A 254 13.87 -18.44 -2.57
N GLY A 255 12.76 -18.76 -1.92
CA GLY A 255 12.67 -18.77 -0.46
C GLY A 255 12.78 -17.39 0.18
N LEU A 256 12.80 -16.31 -0.60
CA LEU A 256 12.92 -14.92 -0.14
C LEU A 256 11.57 -14.38 0.37
N ASP A 257 11.60 -13.34 1.18
CA ASP A 257 10.40 -12.83 1.87
C ASP A 257 9.50 -12.02 0.94
N ILE A 258 10.08 -11.04 0.26
CA ILE A 258 9.40 -10.12 -0.66
C ILE A 258 10.25 -10.02 -1.93
N VAL A 259 9.64 -10.24 -3.10
CA VAL A 259 10.38 -10.27 -4.37
C VAL A 259 9.61 -9.55 -5.46
N GLU A 260 10.31 -8.72 -6.23
CA GLU A 260 9.78 -8.00 -7.38
C GLU A 260 10.61 -8.24 -8.63
N PRO A 261 10.03 -8.66 -9.78
CA PRO A 261 10.69 -8.69 -11.07
C PRO A 261 10.77 -7.28 -11.67
N MET A 262 11.71 -7.05 -12.57
CA MET A 262 11.84 -5.75 -13.24
C MET A 262 10.68 -5.51 -14.20
N CYS A 263 9.88 -4.50 -13.93
CA CYS A 263 8.81 -4.07 -14.83
C CYS A 263 9.33 -3.07 -15.86
N VAL A 264 9.08 -3.36 -17.14
CA VAL A 264 9.51 -2.54 -18.26
C VAL A 264 8.34 -2.20 -19.17
N ARG A 265 8.49 -1.10 -19.93
CA ARG A 265 7.58 -0.74 -21.00
C ARG A 265 8.35 -0.58 -22.30
N MET A 266 7.78 -1.10 -23.38
CA MET A 266 8.37 -0.95 -24.70
C MET A 266 8.28 0.50 -25.17
N LYS A 267 9.35 1.01 -25.81
CA LYS A 267 9.32 2.29 -26.51
C LYS A 267 8.52 2.18 -27.80
N ALA A 268 8.08 3.32 -28.31
CA ALA A 268 7.29 3.40 -29.54
C ALA A 268 7.99 2.77 -30.77
N ASN A 269 9.32 2.65 -30.75
CA ASN A 269 10.10 1.99 -31.84
C ASN A 269 9.99 0.46 -31.79
N GLY A 270 9.39 -0.14 -30.75
CA GLY A 270 9.19 -1.58 -30.60
C GLY A 270 10.45 -2.41 -30.31
N ASN A 271 11.65 -1.80 -30.34
CA ASN A 271 12.92 -2.52 -30.18
C ASN A 271 13.58 -2.30 -28.82
N ASP A 272 13.29 -1.16 -28.20
CA ASP A 272 13.86 -0.77 -26.92
C ASP A 272 12.79 -0.75 -25.83
N TRP A 273 13.23 -0.83 -24.59
CA TRP A 273 12.39 -0.67 -23.41
C TRP A 273 12.99 0.32 -22.41
N TYR A 274 12.16 0.78 -21.47
CA TYR A 274 12.58 1.55 -20.31
C TYR A 274 11.96 0.95 -19.05
N GLU A 275 12.64 1.14 -17.92
CA GLU A 275 12.14 0.75 -16.60
C GLU A 275 10.84 1.52 -16.30
N TYR A 276 9.76 0.81 -16.09
CA TYR A 276 8.45 1.42 -15.85
C TYR A 276 8.20 1.65 -14.37
N ASP A 277 8.37 0.63 -13.53
CA ASP A 277 8.17 0.76 -12.10
C ASP A 277 9.42 1.32 -11.41
N LEU A 278 9.39 2.61 -11.17
CA LEU A 278 10.52 3.35 -10.61
C LEU A 278 10.58 3.29 -9.07
N ASN A 279 9.68 2.54 -8.42
CA ASN A 279 9.69 2.37 -6.97
C ASN A 279 10.64 1.27 -6.51
N ALA A 280 11.15 0.44 -7.41
CA ALA A 280 12.14 -0.60 -7.12
C ALA A 280 13.56 -0.03 -7.08
N TRP A 281 14.04 0.25 -5.87
CA TRP A 281 15.36 0.86 -5.67
C TRP A 281 16.01 0.45 -4.34
N VAL A 282 17.34 0.64 -4.26
CA VAL A 282 18.15 0.50 -3.04
C VAL A 282 18.93 1.78 -2.78
N GLY A 283 19.03 2.19 -1.52
CA GLY A 283 19.73 3.37 -1.06
C GLY A 283 18.90 4.20 -0.09
N GLN A 284 19.33 5.42 0.16
CA GLN A 284 18.61 6.32 1.06
C GLN A 284 17.94 7.44 0.29
N ARG A 285 16.64 7.55 0.46
CA ARG A 285 15.89 8.67 -0.06
C ARG A 285 16.26 9.95 0.70
N LYS A 286 16.56 11.01 -0.04
CA LYS A 286 16.73 12.34 0.59
C LYS A 286 15.38 12.83 1.10
N VAL A 287 15.40 13.42 2.29
CA VAL A 287 14.22 14.02 2.92
C VAL A 287 13.59 15.06 1.99
N ARG A 288 12.30 14.91 1.69
CA ARG A 288 11.53 15.93 1.00
C ARG A 288 11.14 17.02 2.02
N ARG A 289 11.43 18.28 1.69
CA ARG A 289 11.03 19.41 2.52
C ARG A 289 9.56 19.80 2.32
N SER A 290 9.03 19.53 1.13
CA SER A 290 7.60 19.68 0.83
C SER A 290 7.17 18.72 -0.28
N ALA A 291 5.88 18.41 -0.38
CA ALA A 291 5.33 17.59 -1.46
C ALA A 291 5.49 18.25 -2.85
N ARG A 292 5.72 19.58 -2.91
CA ARG A 292 5.94 20.33 -4.15
C ARG A 292 7.37 20.26 -4.67
N ASP A 293 8.35 19.95 -3.81
CA ASP A 293 9.76 20.12 -4.12
C ASP A 293 10.44 18.86 -4.68
N SER A 294 9.74 17.77 -4.89
CA SER A 294 10.39 16.53 -5.32
C SER A 294 9.49 15.64 -6.16
N ASN A 295 10.12 14.99 -7.12
CA ASN A 295 9.53 13.84 -7.78
C ASN A 295 9.10 12.80 -6.73
N PHE A 296 7.96 12.17 -6.95
CA PHE A 296 7.42 11.16 -6.05
C PHE A 296 8.39 9.98 -5.88
N VAL A 297 9.17 9.70 -6.89
CA VAL A 297 10.24 8.70 -6.92
C VAL A 297 11.58 9.37 -6.69
N PRO A 298 12.50 8.81 -5.88
CA PRO A 298 13.82 9.38 -5.66
C PRO A 298 14.63 9.43 -6.96
N GLY A 299 15.45 10.46 -7.10
CA GLY A 299 16.33 10.62 -8.26
C GLY A 299 17.52 9.65 -8.24
N ASP A 300 18.08 9.35 -9.40
CA ASP A 300 19.19 8.39 -9.60
C ASP A 300 20.48 8.77 -8.86
N SER A 301 20.63 10.03 -8.46
CA SER A 301 21.78 10.49 -7.65
C SER A 301 21.73 10.06 -6.18
N SER A 302 20.56 9.61 -5.68
CA SER A 302 20.36 9.26 -4.28
C SER A 302 20.11 7.77 -4.06
N VAL A 303 19.67 7.06 -5.09
CA VAL A 303 19.35 5.62 -5.01
C VAL A 303 19.83 4.91 -6.29
N LYS A 304 20.02 3.59 -6.18
CA LYS A 304 20.24 2.72 -7.33
C LYS A 304 18.95 2.02 -7.69
N ARG A 305 18.46 2.22 -8.91
CA ARG A 305 17.28 1.55 -9.44
C ARG A 305 17.57 0.15 -9.94
N MET A 306 16.55 -0.68 -10.04
CA MET A 306 16.69 -2.08 -10.47
C MET A 306 17.37 -2.20 -11.84
N LYS A 307 17.10 -1.29 -12.78
CA LYS A 307 17.75 -1.24 -14.09
C LYS A 307 19.29 -1.17 -14.05
N GLN A 308 19.88 -0.57 -13.01
CA GLN A 308 21.34 -0.48 -12.88
C GLN A 308 22.00 -1.82 -12.53
N PHE A 309 21.21 -2.82 -12.20
CA PHE A 309 21.64 -4.21 -11.97
C PHE A 309 21.33 -5.13 -13.16
N TYR A 310 20.60 -4.64 -14.15
CA TYR A 310 20.26 -5.43 -15.35
C TYR A 310 21.52 -5.86 -16.13
N GLY A 311 21.52 -7.11 -16.62
CA GLY A 311 22.63 -7.71 -17.35
C GLY A 311 23.83 -8.11 -16.48
N LYS A 312 23.73 -8.02 -15.16
CA LYS A 312 24.74 -8.49 -14.21
C LYS A 312 24.44 -9.93 -13.76
N GLU A 313 25.41 -10.56 -13.09
CA GLU A 313 25.33 -11.96 -12.69
C GLU A 313 24.30 -12.23 -11.56
N GLU A 314 24.01 -11.22 -10.75
CA GLU A 314 23.10 -11.36 -9.60
C GLU A 314 21.68 -11.66 -10.06
N THR A 315 21.16 -12.81 -9.63
CA THR A 315 19.76 -13.19 -9.87
C THR A 315 18.80 -12.37 -8.99
N PHE A 316 19.22 -12.05 -7.78
CA PHE A 316 18.47 -11.25 -6.81
C PHE A 316 19.36 -10.17 -6.24
N VAL A 317 18.81 -8.96 -6.12
CA VAL A 317 19.48 -7.81 -5.51
C VAL A 317 18.65 -7.28 -4.34
N PRO A 318 19.26 -6.82 -3.23
CA PRO A 318 18.51 -6.24 -2.14
C PRO A 318 17.85 -4.95 -2.58
N LEU A 319 16.64 -4.69 -2.07
CA LEU A 319 15.89 -3.46 -2.29
C LEU A 319 15.46 -2.85 -0.96
N ASP A 320 15.43 -1.52 -0.90
CA ASP A 320 14.87 -0.75 0.21
C ASP A 320 13.42 -0.31 -0.08
N SER A 321 13.01 -0.36 -1.34
CA SER A 321 11.64 -0.09 -1.78
C SER A 321 11.28 -1.00 -2.96
N VAL A 322 10.00 -1.33 -3.08
CA VAL A 322 9.44 -2.12 -4.19
C VAL A 322 8.29 -1.38 -4.87
N GLY A 323 8.05 -1.74 -6.11
CA GLY A 323 6.85 -1.36 -6.84
C GLY A 323 5.69 -2.32 -6.61
N GLY A 324 4.62 -2.11 -7.36
CA GLY A 324 3.38 -2.89 -7.21
C GLY A 324 2.93 -3.62 -8.46
N THR A 325 3.67 -3.51 -9.54
CA THR A 325 3.28 -4.03 -10.84
C THR A 325 3.18 -5.56 -10.84
N MET A 326 4.17 -6.24 -10.25
CA MET A 326 4.10 -7.64 -9.82
C MET A 326 4.95 -7.78 -8.55
N LEU A 327 4.32 -8.12 -7.43
CA LEU A 327 5.00 -8.21 -6.14
C LEU A 327 4.64 -9.52 -5.45
N TYR A 328 5.63 -10.35 -5.21
CA TYR A 328 5.53 -11.54 -4.40
C TYR A 328 5.83 -11.23 -2.94
N VAL A 329 5.02 -11.77 -2.04
CA VAL A 329 5.20 -11.68 -0.58
C VAL A 329 4.88 -13.05 0.03
N LYS A 330 5.73 -13.58 0.90
CA LYS A 330 5.33 -14.73 1.73
C LYS A 330 4.06 -14.38 2.51
N ALA A 331 3.07 -15.22 2.51
CA ALA A 331 1.81 -14.97 3.19
C ALA A 331 1.98 -14.68 4.68
N ASP A 332 2.96 -15.30 5.31
CA ASP A 332 3.27 -15.10 6.73
C ASP A 332 3.81 -13.70 7.01
N VAL A 333 4.55 -13.11 6.09
CA VAL A 333 5.00 -11.71 6.18
C VAL A 333 3.81 -10.76 6.29
N HIS A 334 2.78 -10.97 5.45
CA HIS A 334 1.54 -10.22 5.55
C HIS A 334 0.81 -10.44 6.88
N ARG A 335 0.75 -11.69 7.38
CA ARG A 335 0.11 -12.02 8.66
C ARG A 335 0.80 -11.38 9.85
N GLN A 336 2.10 -11.16 9.77
CA GLN A 336 2.87 -10.47 10.81
C GLN A 336 2.75 -8.95 10.75
N GLY A 337 1.91 -8.40 9.87
CA GLY A 337 1.58 -6.98 9.86
C GLY A 337 2.27 -6.17 8.75
N VAL A 338 3.02 -6.80 7.84
CA VAL A 338 3.53 -6.12 6.65
C VAL A 338 2.40 -5.94 5.65
N ILE A 339 1.73 -4.80 5.71
CA ILE A 339 0.64 -4.38 4.83
C ILE A 339 1.01 -3.08 4.13
N PHE A 340 0.19 -2.62 3.18
CA PHE A 340 0.45 -1.38 2.46
C PHE A 340 0.09 -0.17 3.32
N PRO A 341 1.05 0.69 3.73
CA PRO A 341 0.74 1.87 4.51
C PRO A 341 -0.23 2.79 3.77
N VAL A 342 -1.25 3.25 4.47
CA VAL A 342 -2.26 4.17 3.94
C VAL A 342 -1.90 5.64 4.15
N HIS A 343 -0.78 5.92 4.77
CA HIS A 343 -0.21 7.24 5.00
C HIS A 343 1.32 7.15 4.95
N HIS A 344 1.99 8.29 4.84
CA HIS A 344 3.45 8.31 4.87
C HIS A 344 3.95 7.92 6.27
N LEU A 345 4.87 6.93 6.32
CA LEU A 345 5.44 6.45 7.58
C LEU A 345 6.57 7.35 8.08
N ILE A 346 7.48 7.75 7.17
CA ILE A 346 8.67 8.51 7.51
C ILE A 346 8.33 9.98 7.70
N GLY A 347 8.75 10.53 8.85
CA GLY A 347 8.47 11.91 9.25
C GLY A 347 7.05 12.14 9.76
N SER A 348 6.27 11.07 9.99
CA SER A 348 4.97 11.17 10.64
C SER A 348 5.12 11.43 12.13
N GLU A 349 4.36 12.40 12.62
CA GLU A 349 4.24 12.77 14.02
C GLU A 349 2.76 12.74 14.41
N TRP A 350 2.47 12.83 15.71
CA TRP A 350 1.09 12.79 16.20
C TRP A 350 0.13 13.76 15.47
N THR A 351 0.64 14.87 15.02
CA THR A 351 -0.13 16.00 14.49
C THR A 351 0.04 16.24 13.00
N SER A 352 0.97 15.52 12.37
CA SER A 352 1.29 15.74 10.95
C SER A 352 1.64 14.43 10.27
N GLU A 353 1.13 14.26 9.05
CA GLU A 353 1.56 13.17 8.18
C GLU A 353 2.98 13.39 7.72
N GLY A 354 3.73 12.31 7.60
CA GLY A 354 5.10 12.30 7.07
C GLY A 354 5.18 12.61 5.58
N TYR A 355 6.33 12.37 5.02
CA TYR A 355 6.67 12.73 3.64
C TYR A 355 7.09 11.54 2.77
N ASP A 356 7.24 10.34 3.35
CA ASP A 356 7.75 9.16 2.63
C ASP A 356 7.19 7.85 3.16
N GLY A 357 7.26 6.78 2.35
CA GLY A 357 6.87 5.44 2.74
C GLY A 357 5.37 5.18 2.72
N ILE A 358 4.66 5.59 1.67
CA ILE A 358 3.25 5.24 1.45
C ILE A 358 3.15 4.08 0.44
N GLU A 359 2.16 3.21 0.61
CA GLU A 359 1.80 2.12 -0.28
C GLU A 359 2.97 1.13 -0.46
N THR A 360 3.39 0.76 -1.66
CA THR A 360 4.44 -0.24 -1.91
C THR A 360 5.81 0.17 -1.39
N GLU A 361 6.16 1.45 -1.47
CA GLU A 361 7.40 1.98 -0.90
C GLU A 361 7.45 1.74 0.62
N GLY A 362 6.36 2.05 1.32
CA GLY A 362 6.29 1.87 2.77
C GLY A 362 6.18 0.41 3.21
N LEU A 363 5.75 -0.48 2.33
CA LEU A 363 5.69 -1.91 2.63
C LEU A 363 7.08 -2.46 2.98
N CYS A 364 8.13 -2.10 2.22
CA CYS A 364 9.50 -2.51 2.55
C CYS A 364 10.01 -1.86 3.84
N TYR A 365 9.60 -0.65 4.15
CA TYR A 365 10.00 -0.01 5.42
C TYR A 365 9.43 -0.78 6.62
N ILE A 366 8.13 -1.15 6.58
CA ILE A 366 7.53 -2.00 7.61
C ILE A 366 8.25 -3.35 7.67
N ALA A 367 8.47 -3.98 6.52
CA ALA A 367 9.16 -5.28 6.42
C ALA A 367 10.54 -5.23 7.09
N HIS A 368 11.32 -4.19 6.81
CA HIS A 368 12.64 -4.00 7.38
C HIS A 368 12.61 -3.89 8.92
N PHE A 369 11.68 -3.11 9.48
CA PHE A 369 11.53 -2.99 10.94
C PHE A 369 11.13 -4.30 11.62
N LEU A 370 10.46 -5.21 10.89
CA LEU A 370 10.09 -6.54 11.38
C LEU A 370 11.12 -7.62 11.06
N GLY A 371 12.27 -7.26 10.46
CA GLY A 371 13.37 -8.17 10.16
C GLY A 371 13.26 -8.91 8.82
N PHE A 372 12.26 -8.59 7.99
CA PHE A 372 12.12 -9.10 6.63
C PHE A 372 12.89 -8.29 5.61
N LYS A 373 13.08 -8.85 4.41
CA LYS A 373 13.87 -8.22 3.36
C LYS A 373 13.12 -8.19 2.03
N CYS A 374 13.32 -7.10 1.29
CA CYS A 374 12.85 -6.93 -0.07
C CYS A 374 13.97 -7.21 -1.08
N TRP A 375 13.61 -7.83 -2.21
CA TRP A 375 14.53 -8.26 -3.24
C TRP A 375 14.01 -7.95 -4.64
N GLY A 376 14.90 -7.55 -5.53
CA GLY A 376 14.62 -7.35 -6.94
C GLY A 376 15.18 -8.47 -7.80
N MET A 377 14.50 -8.75 -8.91
CA MET A 377 14.94 -9.67 -9.97
C MET A 377 15.24 -8.87 -11.23
N PRO A 378 16.44 -8.27 -11.37
CA PRO A 378 16.73 -7.30 -12.42
C PRO A 378 16.77 -7.93 -13.83
N ASN A 379 17.01 -9.23 -13.93
CA ASN A 379 17.11 -9.95 -15.20
C ASN A 379 15.80 -10.65 -15.62
N ASP A 380 14.78 -10.61 -14.78
CA ASP A 380 13.46 -11.18 -15.08
C ASP A 380 12.49 -10.05 -15.44
N LEU A 381 12.23 -9.87 -16.74
CA LEU A 381 11.43 -8.76 -17.24
C LEU A 381 9.95 -9.14 -17.32
N ILE A 382 9.10 -8.28 -16.78
CA ILE A 382 7.66 -8.26 -17.06
C ILE A 382 7.31 -6.97 -17.83
N TYR A 383 6.26 -7.00 -18.63
CA TYR A 383 5.95 -5.92 -19.55
C TYR A 383 4.62 -5.26 -19.21
N HIS A 384 4.69 -3.96 -18.97
CA HIS A 384 3.53 -3.08 -18.84
C HIS A 384 3.12 -2.54 -20.21
N ILE A 385 1.83 -2.25 -20.41
CA ILE A 385 1.26 -1.66 -21.64
C ILE A 385 1.71 -0.21 -21.81
#